data_f1b17c5a6f60ff246819a6a389768df2
#
_entry.id   f1b17c5a6f60ff246819a6a389768df2
#
_cell.length_a   1.000
_cell.length_b   1.000
_cell.length_c   1.000
_cell.angle_alpha   90.00
_cell.angle_beta   90.00
_cell.angle_gamma   90.00
#
_symmetry.space_group_name_H-M   'P 1'
#
loop_
_entity.id
_entity.type
_entity.pdbx_description
1 polymer ?
#
loop_
_entity_poly.entity_id
_entity_poly.type
_entity_poly.pdbx_seq_one_letter_code
_entity_poly.pdbx_strand_id
1 'polypeptide(L)'
;MKKILALVLALVLSLSLAAAEDLKVIRVGATAAPHAEILESEAVTAKLAELGYKLDVVVYDGYVLENPAVSDGTDMANYFQHQPYLDSYNATVDEKDQLVGAFSVHYEPFGIYSDSLKSLEELKDGAYIGVPNDPSNETRALLLLAAVGLISVPEGANAESVLTKYDITDEMNPRGFKFEEVAAELLPSTLPDYDIAVINGNYAIDAGLKPAVDALALEASDSAFAVLYANVVAVRAEDVDSEWLAALKTALTTEEARQYMNDTYAGGVVPTF
;
A
#
# COMPACT_ATOMS: atom_id res chain seq x y z
N MET A 1 -42.26 -39.36 18.92
CA MET A 1 -40.99 -39.16 18.21
C MET A 1 -41.10 -38.13 17.07
N LYS A 2 -42.02 -38.22 16.10
CA LYS A 2 -42.16 -37.25 14.98
C LYS A 2 -42.42 -35.79 15.43
N LYS A 3 -43.20 -35.57 16.51
CA LYS A 3 -43.50 -34.23 17.05
C LYS A 3 -42.32 -33.59 17.79
N ILE A 4 -41.45 -34.37 18.43
CA ILE A 4 -40.26 -33.90 19.12
C ILE A 4 -39.18 -33.53 18.08
N LEU A 5 -39.05 -34.31 17.00
CA LEU A 5 -38.11 -34.00 15.91
C LEU A 5 -38.48 -32.71 15.17
N ALA A 6 -39.79 -32.44 14.97
CA ALA A 6 -40.25 -31.19 14.36
C ALA A 6 -40.00 -29.96 15.25
N LEU A 7 -40.10 -30.14 16.59
CA LEU A 7 -39.81 -29.03 17.54
C LEU A 7 -38.31 -28.71 17.60
N VAL A 8 -37.43 -29.72 17.55
CA VAL A 8 -35.96 -29.53 17.53
C VAL A 8 -35.53 -28.90 16.22
N LEU A 9 -36.11 -29.31 15.08
CA LEU A 9 -35.80 -28.71 13.78
C LEU A 9 -36.28 -27.26 13.70
N ALA A 10 -37.45 -26.90 14.26
CA ALA A 10 -37.93 -25.53 14.34
C ALA A 10 -37.10 -24.67 15.28
N LEU A 11 -36.55 -25.23 16.37
CA LEU A 11 -35.67 -24.51 17.29
C LEU A 11 -34.30 -24.23 16.66
N VAL A 12 -33.75 -25.18 15.89
CA VAL A 12 -32.48 -25.01 15.16
C VAL A 12 -32.65 -23.99 14.02
N LEU A 13 -33.78 -24.01 13.29
CA LEU A 13 -34.10 -22.99 12.30
C LEU A 13 -34.32 -21.60 12.91
N SER A 14 -34.91 -21.49 14.10
CA SER A 14 -35.13 -20.20 14.76
C SER A 14 -33.84 -19.65 15.38
N LEU A 15 -32.88 -20.48 15.78
CA LEU A 15 -31.54 -20.02 16.18
C LEU A 15 -30.71 -19.54 14.99
N SER A 16 -30.90 -20.13 13.80
CA SER A 16 -30.21 -19.69 12.59
C SER A 16 -30.83 -18.42 11.96
N LEU A 17 -32.09 -18.09 12.28
CA LEU A 17 -32.72 -16.83 11.86
C LEU A 17 -32.49 -15.66 12.86
N ALA A 18 -32.00 -15.92 14.08
CA ALA A 18 -31.77 -14.91 15.09
C ALA A 18 -30.39 -14.24 14.99
N ALA A 19 -29.56 -14.61 14.01
CA ALA A 19 -28.20 -14.09 13.82
C ALA A 19 -27.99 -13.38 12.46
N ALA A 20 -29.01 -12.77 11.90
CA ALA A 20 -28.83 -11.68 10.96
C ALA A 20 -28.87 -10.36 11.76
N GLU A 21 -27.98 -10.20 12.75
CA GLU A 21 -27.70 -8.86 13.24
C GLU A 21 -27.22 -8.04 12.04
N ASP A 22 -27.80 -6.85 11.84
CA ASP A 22 -27.36 -5.91 10.80
C ASP A 22 -25.90 -5.54 11.12
N LEU A 23 -24.95 -6.11 10.35
CA LEU A 23 -23.53 -5.85 10.53
C LEU A 23 -23.27 -4.36 10.36
N LYS A 24 -22.54 -3.78 11.30
CA LYS A 24 -22.09 -2.37 11.22
C LYS A 24 -21.14 -2.21 10.04
N VAL A 25 -21.31 -1.15 9.27
CA VAL A 25 -20.47 -0.88 8.10
C VAL A 25 -19.22 -0.11 8.52
N ILE A 26 -18.05 -0.57 8.07
CA ILE A 26 -16.81 0.20 8.09
C ILE A 26 -16.49 0.58 6.65
N ARG A 27 -16.49 1.87 6.35
CA ARG A 27 -16.18 2.39 5.02
C ARG A 27 -14.69 2.74 4.96
N VAL A 28 -13.97 2.11 4.00
CA VAL A 28 -12.51 2.21 3.87
C VAL A 28 -12.14 2.55 2.44
N GLY A 29 -11.39 3.66 2.27
CA GLY A 29 -10.76 4.00 1.00
C GLY A 29 -9.50 3.17 0.78
N ALA A 30 -9.28 2.68 -0.43
CA ALA A 30 -8.12 1.85 -0.78
C ALA A 30 -7.76 1.97 -2.26
N THR A 31 -6.51 1.69 -2.64
CA THR A 31 -6.16 1.39 -4.03
C THR A 31 -6.59 -0.04 -4.39
N ALA A 32 -6.75 -0.35 -5.70
CA ALA A 32 -7.31 -1.61 -6.17
C ALA A 32 -6.52 -2.81 -5.65
N ALA A 33 -5.26 -2.94 -6.03
CA ALA A 33 -4.37 -4.02 -5.60
C ALA A 33 -3.15 -3.44 -4.83
N PRO A 34 -2.66 -4.09 -3.81
CA PRO A 34 -3.23 -5.26 -3.12
C PRO A 34 -4.27 -4.88 -2.07
N HIS A 35 -4.49 -3.59 -1.79
CA HIS A 35 -5.18 -3.08 -0.60
C HIS A 35 -6.66 -3.47 -0.58
N ALA A 36 -7.44 -3.15 -1.63
CA ALA A 36 -8.85 -3.55 -1.71
C ALA A 36 -8.99 -5.07 -1.75
N GLU A 37 -8.12 -5.77 -2.50
CA GLU A 37 -8.13 -7.23 -2.56
C GLU A 37 -7.91 -7.89 -1.19
N ILE A 38 -7.00 -7.33 -0.37
CA ILE A 38 -6.76 -7.79 1.01
C ILE A 38 -8.00 -7.55 1.87
N LEU A 39 -8.57 -6.33 1.83
CA LEU A 39 -9.77 -5.96 2.58
C LEU A 39 -10.97 -6.86 2.23
N GLU A 40 -11.16 -7.17 0.96
CA GLU A 40 -12.28 -7.97 0.44
C GLU A 40 -12.02 -9.48 0.50
N SER A 41 -10.82 -9.92 0.89
CA SER A 41 -10.50 -11.34 1.04
C SER A 41 -11.43 -12.02 2.04
N GLU A 42 -11.71 -13.31 1.82
CA GLU A 42 -12.50 -14.11 2.76
C GLU A 42 -11.85 -14.14 4.16
N ALA A 43 -10.51 -14.13 4.23
CA ALA A 43 -9.76 -14.10 5.49
C ALA A 43 -10.12 -12.87 6.35
N VAL A 44 -10.29 -11.70 5.74
CA VAL A 44 -10.60 -10.44 6.44
C VAL A 44 -12.13 -10.32 6.65
N THR A 45 -12.93 -10.54 5.61
CA THR A 45 -14.38 -10.33 5.66
C THR A 45 -15.10 -11.29 6.60
N ALA A 46 -14.69 -12.59 6.65
CA ALA A 46 -15.25 -13.55 7.59
C ALA A 46 -14.93 -13.16 9.03
N LYS A 47 -13.69 -12.72 9.30
CA LYS A 47 -13.28 -12.28 10.63
C LYS A 47 -14.02 -11.03 11.10
N LEU A 48 -14.23 -10.05 10.20
CA LEU A 48 -15.04 -8.87 10.50
C LEU A 48 -16.50 -9.23 10.81
N ALA A 49 -17.09 -10.17 10.06
CA ALA A 49 -18.45 -10.62 10.29
C ALA A 49 -18.62 -11.29 11.68
N GLU A 50 -17.63 -12.07 12.14
CA GLU A 50 -17.60 -12.62 13.50
C GLU A 50 -17.58 -11.52 14.57
N LEU A 51 -16.98 -10.36 14.27
CA LEU A 51 -16.88 -9.21 15.15
C LEU A 51 -18.06 -8.24 15.03
N GLY A 52 -19.08 -8.55 14.20
CA GLY A 52 -20.26 -7.74 14.01
C GLY A 52 -20.13 -6.61 12.97
N TYR A 53 -19.14 -6.70 12.07
CA TYR A 53 -18.86 -5.67 11.07
C TYR A 53 -18.82 -6.24 9.65
N LYS A 54 -19.00 -5.34 8.68
CA LYS A 54 -18.75 -5.57 7.24
C LYS A 54 -18.08 -4.34 6.63
N LEU A 55 -17.35 -4.55 5.52
CA LEU A 55 -16.71 -3.47 4.79
C LEU A 55 -17.62 -2.87 3.71
N ASP A 56 -17.42 -1.58 3.48
CA ASP A 56 -17.77 -0.85 2.27
C ASP A 56 -16.45 -0.28 1.74
N VAL A 57 -15.81 -0.99 0.79
CA VAL A 57 -14.51 -0.62 0.24
C VAL A 57 -14.71 0.33 -0.93
N VAL A 58 -14.07 1.50 -0.87
CA VAL A 58 -14.06 2.50 -1.93
C VAL A 58 -12.71 2.47 -2.62
N VAL A 59 -12.69 2.06 -3.89
CA VAL A 59 -11.45 2.01 -4.67
C VAL A 59 -11.16 3.37 -5.30
N TYR A 60 -9.93 3.86 -5.09
CA TYR A 60 -9.39 5.07 -5.69
C TYR A 60 -8.25 4.70 -6.66
N ASP A 61 -8.18 5.40 -7.80
CA ASP A 61 -7.17 5.11 -8.82
C ASP A 61 -5.77 5.67 -8.47
N GLY A 62 -5.72 6.79 -7.73
CA GLY A 62 -4.47 7.48 -7.35
C GLY A 62 -4.41 7.74 -5.85
N TYR A 63 -3.36 8.44 -5.40
CA TYR A 63 -3.10 8.68 -3.97
C TYR A 63 -3.67 10.00 -3.43
N VAL A 64 -4.34 10.80 -4.26
CA VAL A 64 -4.66 12.20 -3.92
C VAL A 64 -5.93 12.34 -3.09
N LEU A 65 -6.91 11.45 -3.26
CA LEU A 65 -8.25 11.61 -2.72
C LEU A 65 -8.50 10.88 -1.39
N GLU A 66 -7.73 9.83 -1.08
CA GLU A 66 -7.98 8.95 0.06
C GLU A 66 -7.82 9.66 1.41
N ASN A 67 -6.77 10.47 1.57
CA ASN A 67 -6.56 11.22 2.80
C ASN A 67 -7.61 12.31 3.01
N PRO A 68 -7.92 13.16 2.00
CA PRO A 68 -9.05 14.09 2.09
C PRO A 68 -10.38 13.44 2.43
N ALA A 69 -10.70 12.26 1.86
CA ALA A 69 -11.95 11.55 2.12
C ALA A 69 -12.07 11.06 3.58
N VAL A 70 -10.96 10.70 4.23
CA VAL A 70 -10.96 10.38 5.67
C VAL A 70 -11.04 11.66 6.49
N SER A 71 -10.29 12.69 6.12
CA SER A 71 -10.26 13.96 6.84
C SER A 71 -11.64 14.63 6.91
N ASP A 72 -12.40 14.62 5.81
CA ASP A 72 -13.75 15.21 5.74
C ASP A 72 -14.87 14.27 6.24
N GLY A 73 -14.55 13.02 6.60
CA GLY A 73 -15.48 12.02 7.13
C GLY A 73 -16.30 11.29 6.07
N THR A 74 -15.97 11.42 4.78
CA THR A 74 -16.56 10.63 3.69
C THR A 74 -16.22 9.16 3.87
N ASP A 75 -14.95 8.85 4.19
CA ASP A 75 -14.48 7.53 4.58
C ASP A 75 -14.13 7.50 6.08
N MET A 76 -14.24 6.33 6.70
CA MET A 76 -13.88 6.14 8.11
C MET A 76 -12.38 5.95 8.27
N ALA A 77 -11.75 5.24 7.32
CA ALA A 77 -10.33 4.97 7.26
C ALA A 77 -9.86 4.93 5.80
N ASN A 78 -8.56 4.98 5.59
CA ASN A 78 -7.98 4.52 4.34
C ASN A 78 -6.86 3.50 4.59
N TYR A 79 -6.58 2.71 3.56
CA TYR A 79 -5.52 1.72 3.54
C TYR A 79 -4.92 1.67 2.14
N PHE A 80 -3.82 2.44 1.92
CA PHE A 80 -3.16 2.54 0.62
C PHE A 80 -1.71 3.06 0.72
N GLN A 81 -1.31 3.62 1.86
CA GLN A 81 -0.13 4.46 2.03
C GLN A 81 0.80 3.96 3.13
N HIS A 82 2.08 4.27 2.99
CA HIS A 82 3.07 4.14 4.05
C HIS A 82 3.17 5.42 4.90
N GLN A 83 3.77 5.31 6.09
CA GLN A 83 3.87 6.42 7.04
C GLN A 83 4.51 7.69 6.44
N PRO A 84 5.63 7.66 5.68
CA PRO A 84 6.21 8.88 5.10
C PRO A 84 5.29 9.62 4.12
N TYR A 85 4.41 8.91 3.40
CA TYR A 85 3.39 9.56 2.56
C TYR A 85 2.34 10.27 3.40
N LEU A 86 1.86 9.63 4.46
CA LEU A 86 0.92 10.24 5.42
C LEU A 86 1.53 11.48 6.08
N ASP A 87 2.81 11.41 6.48
CA ASP A 87 3.51 12.54 7.10
C ASP A 87 3.63 13.72 6.11
N SER A 88 3.89 13.43 4.83
CA SER A 88 3.90 14.45 3.77
C SER A 88 2.53 15.10 3.57
N TYR A 89 1.44 14.32 3.60
CA TYR A 89 0.08 14.87 3.57
C TYR A 89 -0.20 15.75 4.80
N ASN A 90 0.10 15.25 5.99
CA ASN A 90 -0.13 15.97 7.25
C ASN A 90 0.63 17.31 7.32
N ALA A 91 1.78 17.41 6.68
CA ALA A 91 2.55 18.65 6.59
C ALA A 91 1.88 19.73 5.71
N THR A 92 0.89 19.37 4.88
CA THR A 92 0.22 20.27 3.95
C THR A 92 -1.16 20.75 4.42
N VAL A 93 -1.70 20.17 5.50
CA VAL A 93 -3.03 20.46 6.01
C VAL A 93 -3.00 21.04 7.42
N ASP A 94 -4.10 21.68 7.85
CA ASP A 94 -4.26 22.15 9.22
C ASP A 94 -4.28 20.96 10.21
N GLU A 95 -3.84 21.19 11.46
CA GLU A 95 -3.77 20.16 12.52
C GLU A 95 -5.09 19.38 12.70
N LYS A 96 -6.23 20.06 12.57
CA LYS A 96 -7.57 19.45 12.69
C LYS A 96 -7.91 18.48 11.54
N ASP A 97 -7.22 18.58 10.41
CA ASP A 97 -7.43 17.79 9.19
C ASP A 97 -6.35 16.70 9.03
N GLN A 98 -5.38 16.65 9.98
CA GLN A 98 -4.34 15.62 9.99
C GLN A 98 -4.92 14.25 10.37
N LEU A 99 -4.30 13.22 9.82
CA LEU A 99 -4.66 11.82 10.07
C LEU A 99 -3.57 11.11 10.88
N VAL A 100 -3.95 10.01 11.50
CA VAL A 100 -3.08 9.16 12.31
C VAL A 100 -2.92 7.81 11.63
N GLY A 101 -1.68 7.37 11.38
CA GLY A 101 -1.38 6.00 11.03
C GLY A 101 -1.59 5.09 12.25
N ALA A 102 -2.73 4.41 12.30
CA ALA A 102 -3.18 3.70 13.50
C ALA A 102 -2.44 2.37 13.73
N PHE A 103 -2.15 1.65 12.66
CA PHE A 103 -1.37 0.41 12.68
C PHE A 103 -0.86 0.07 11.27
N SER A 104 0.29 -0.62 11.20
CA SER A 104 0.83 -1.15 9.96
C SER A 104 0.29 -2.54 9.65
N VAL A 105 0.20 -2.88 8.37
CA VAL A 105 -0.32 -4.16 7.88
C VAL A 105 0.72 -4.91 7.06
N HIS A 106 1.30 -4.29 6.04
CA HIS A 106 2.26 -4.94 5.16
C HIS A 106 3.25 -3.94 4.58
N TYR A 107 4.32 -4.46 4.01
CA TYR A 107 5.31 -3.73 3.23
C TYR A 107 5.29 -4.20 1.78
N GLU A 108 5.45 -3.26 0.86
CA GLU A 108 5.61 -3.54 -0.56
C GLU A 108 6.99 -3.07 -1.02
N PRO A 109 7.88 -3.99 -1.47
CA PRO A 109 9.15 -3.58 -2.03
C PRO A 109 8.98 -2.68 -3.24
N PHE A 110 9.68 -1.55 -3.25
CA PHE A 110 9.79 -0.70 -4.43
C PHE A 110 10.64 -1.39 -5.48
N GLY A 111 10.28 -1.29 -6.75
CA GLY A 111 10.97 -2.01 -7.82
C GLY A 111 11.42 -1.11 -8.95
N ILE A 112 12.52 -1.50 -9.61
CA ILE A 112 12.99 -0.93 -10.87
C ILE A 112 12.57 -1.88 -11.99
N TYR A 113 11.83 -1.36 -12.95
CA TYR A 113 11.27 -2.14 -14.08
C TYR A 113 11.70 -1.58 -15.42
N SER A 114 11.66 -2.43 -16.44
CA SER A 114 11.86 -2.06 -17.84
C SER A 114 11.00 -2.93 -18.76
N ASP A 115 10.48 -2.35 -19.82
CA ASP A 115 9.80 -3.08 -20.89
C ASP A 115 10.81 -3.78 -21.83
N SER A 116 12.01 -3.23 -21.97
CA SER A 116 12.98 -3.65 -22.98
C SER A 116 14.25 -4.32 -22.43
N LEU A 117 14.73 -3.90 -21.24
CA LEU A 117 15.98 -4.39 -20.66
C LEU A 117 15.75 -5.66 -19.82
N LYS A 118 16.78 -6.49 -19.70
CA LYS A 118 16.77 -7.70 -18.88
C LYS A 118 17.64 -7.57 -17.62
N SER A 119 18.50 -6.56 -17.58
CA SER A 119 19.33 -6.27 -16.42
C SER A 119 19.75 -4.80 -16.41
N LEU A 120 20.15 -4.27 -15.23
CA LEU A 120 20.62 -2.90 -15.08
C LEU A 120 21.98 -2.66 -15.77
N GLU A 121 22.77 -3.70 -16.05
CA GLU A 121 24.02 -3.62 -16.79
C GLU A 121 23.80 -3.22 -18.26
N GLU A 122 22.63 -3.47 -18.83
CA GLU A 122 22.28 -3.08 -20.20
C GLU A 122 21.92 -1.59 -20.32
N LEU A 123 21.68 -0.91 -19.18
CA LEU A 123 21.29 0.50 -19.15
C LEU A 123 22.43 1.37 -19.70
N LYS A 124 22.10 2.27 -20.61
CA LYS A 124 23.09 3.15 -21.29
C LYS A 124 23.22 4.48 -20.57
N ASP A 125 24.37 5.15 -20.82
CA ASP A 125 24.54 6.53 -20.36
C ASP A 125 23.52 7.44 -21.04
N GLY A 126 22.99 8.39 -20.27
CA GLY A 126 21.93 9.29 -20.73
C GLY A 126 20.53 8.69 -20.79
N ALA A 127 20.34 7.47 -20.25
CA ALA A 127 19.03 6.81 -20.22
C ALA A 127 17.96 7.63 -19.51
N TYR A 128 16.71 7.43 -19.90
CA TYR A 128 15.53 8.05 -19.31
C TYR A 128 14.98 7.16 -18.20
N ILE A 129 14.75 7.76 -17.03
CA ILE A 129 14.28 7.09 -15.82
C ILE A 129 12.99 7.76 -15.34
N GLY A 130 11.87 7.00 -15.34
CA GLY A 130 10.62 7.44 -14.74
C GLY A 130 10.66 7.24 -13.22
N VAL A 131 10.25 8.27 -12.45
CA VAL A 131 10.14 8.22 -10.98
C VAL A 131 8.81 8.82 -10.54
N PRO A 132 8.24 8.43 -9.37
CA PRO A 132 7.05 9.07 -8.81
C PRO A 132 7.28 10.56 -8.58
N ASN A 133 6.20 11.35 -8.70
CA ASN A 133 6.24 12.82 -8.57
C ASN A 133 5.85 13.34 -7.17
N ASP A 134 5.51 12.45 -6.23
CA ASP A 134 5.27 12.86 -4.85
C ASP A 134 6.55 12.81 -4.02
N PRO A 135 6.73 13.74 -3.05
CA PRO A 135 8.01 13.93 -2.36
C PRO A 135 8.53 12.68 -1.65
N SER A 136 7.65 11.87 -1.07
CA SER A 136 8.07 10.68 -0.30
C SER A 136 8.50 9.53 -1.21
N ASN A 137 7.78 9.29 -2.31
CA ASN A 137 8.11 8.23 -3.25
C ASN A 137 9.23 8.63 -4.21
N GLU A 138 9.37 9.91 -4.59
CA GLU A 138 10.53 10.37 -5.36
C GLU A 138 11.83 10.18 -4.54
N THR A 139 11.82 10.60 -3.26
CA THR A 139 12.94 10.34 -2.34
C THR A 139 13.29 8.85 -2.30
N ARG A 140 12.29 8.00 -2.10
CA ARG A 140 12.45 6.55 -2.03
C ARG A 140 13.03 5.97 -3.32
N ALA A 141 12.55 6.45 -4.49
CA ALA A 141 13.06 6.05 -5.80
C ALA A 141 14.53 6.41 -5.98
N LEU A 142 14.92 7.63 -5.63
CA LEU A 142 16.31 8.09 -5.72
C LEU A 142 17.23 7.30 -4.78
N LEU A 143 16.76 6.97 -3.57
CA LEU A 143 17.49 6.12 -2.63
C LEU A 143 17.66 4.69 -3.17
N LEU A 144 16.65 4.12 -3.82
CA LEU A 144 16.76 2.80 -4.45
C LEU A 144 17.76 2.82 -5.61
N LEU A 145 17.70 3.83 -6.48
CA LEU A 145 18.67 4.00 -7.58
C LEU A 145 20.11 4.15 -7.06
N ALA A 146 20.29 4.82 -5.92
CA ALA A 146 21.60 4.92 -5.27
C ALA A 146 22.04 3.58 -4.65
N ALA A 147 21.13 2.85 -4.02
CA ALA A 147 21.41 1.55 -3.42
C ALA A 147 21.89 0.50 -4.44
N VAL A 148 21.38 0.58 -5.69
CA VAL A 148 21.84 -0.28 -6.79
C VAL A 148 23.04 0.29 -7.56
N GLY A 149 23.58 1.44 -7.12
CA GLY A 149 24.82 2.02 -7.67
C GLY A 149 24.66 2.75 -9.00
N LEU A 150 23.45 3.10 -9.42
CA LEU A 150 23.19 3.88 -10.63
C LEU A 150 23.53 5.36 -10.45
N ILE A 151 23.26 5.92 -9.29
CA ILE A 151 23.56 7.29 -8.88
C ILE A 151 24.16 7.29 -7.48
N SER A 152 24.54 8.46 -6.97
CA SER A 152 24.67 8.74 -5.54
C SER A 152 23.70 9.83 -5.11
N VAL A 153 23.47 9.95 -3.81
CA VAL A 153 22.59 10.96 -3.19
C VAL A 153 23.42 11.83 -2.24
N PRO A 154 22.93 13.01 -1.81
CA PRO A 154 23.62 13.83 -0.83
C PRO A 154 24.03 13.04 0.43
N GLU A 155 25.20 13.37 0.99
CA GLU A 155 25.71 12.72 2.20
C GLU A 155 24.70 12.84 3.36
N GLY A 156 24.40 11.71 4.02
CA GLY A 156 23.42 11.66 5.11
C GLY A 156 21.97 11.57 4.66
N ALA A 157 21.69 11.58 3.36
CA ALA A 157 20.33 11.36 2.87
C ALA A 157 19.80 9.99 3.28
N ASN A 158 18.55 9.96 3.72
CA ASN A 158 17.87 8.77 4.21
C ASN A 158 16.36 8.88 3.92
N ALA A 159 15.57 7.92 4.39
CA ALA A 159 14.14 7.85 4.11
C ALA A 159 13.29 8.97 4.76
N GLU A 160 13.84 9.74 5.69
CA GLU A 160 13.21 10.94 6.28
C GLU A 160 13.58 12.22 5.53
N SER A 161 14.49 12.12 4.54
CA SER A 161 14.86 13.24 3.68
C SER A 161 13.73 13.56 2.70
N VAL A 162 13.74 14.79 2.18
CA VAL A 162 12.94 15.18 1.02
C VAL A 162 13.90 15.45 -0.12
N LEU A 163 14.05 14.46 -1.01
CA LEU A 163 14.91 14.54 -2.19
C LEU A 163 14.05 14.62 -3.45
N THR A 164 14.53 15.41 -4.39
CA THR A 164 14.02 15.48 -5.75
C THR A 164 15.14 15.26 -6.75
N LYS A 165 14.82 15.06 -8.01
CA LYS A 165 15.83 14.97 -9.09
C LYS A 165 16.76 16.19 -9.15
N TYR A 166 16.33 17.35 -8.63
CA TYR A 166 17.13 18.57 -8.62
C TYR A 166 18.23 18.57 -7.55
N ASP A 167 18.17 17.67 -6.58
CA ASP A 167 19.21 17.47 -5.57
C ASP A 167 20.33 16.55 -6.07
N ILE A 168 20.14 15.90 -7.22
CA ILE A 168 21.11 15.00 -7.83
C ILE A 168 22.01 15.77 -8.79
N THR A 169 23.21 16.11 -8.34
CA THR A 169 24.21 16.84 -9.14
C THR A 169 24.84 16.00 -10.24
N ASP A 170 25.57 16.62 -11.18
CA ASP A 170 26.29 15.88 -12.24
C ASP A 170 27.33 14.91 -11.65
N GLU A 171 27.98 15.25 -10.53
CA GLU A 171 28.90 14.36 -9.82
C GLU A 171 28.20 13.15 -9.21
N MET A 172 26.94 13.31 -8.80
CA MET A 172 26.10 12.23 -8.26
C MET A 172 25.47 11.37 -9.36
N ASN A 173 25.42 11.89 -10.58
CA ASN A 173 24.85 11.23 -11.76
C ASN A 173 25.90 11.19 -12.92
N PRO A 174 27.02 10.52 -12.75
CA PRO A 174 28.13 10.56 -13.72
C PRO A 174 27.78 9.93 -15.08
N ARG A 175 26.71 9.11 -15.14
CA ARG A 175 26.20 8.50 -16.37
C ARG A 175 25.20 9.40 -17.10
N GLY A 176 24.84 10.57 -16.53
CA GLY A 176 23.96 11.57 -17.14
C GLY A 176 22.53 11.10 -17.36
N PHE A 177 21.98 10.25 -16.48
CA PHE A 177 20.58 9.82 -16.54
C PHE A 177 19.61 11.00 -16.48
N LYS A 178 18.49 10.88 -17.16
CA LYS A 178 17.45 11.90 -17.22
C LYS A 178 16.24 11.42 -16.46
N PHE A 179 15.87 12.14 -15.42
CA PHE A 179 14.73 11.80 -14.58
C PHE A 179 13.46 12.52 -15.06
N GLU A 180 12.36 11.77 -15.12
CA GLU A 180 11.04 12.31 -15.36
C GLU A 180 10.10 11.93 -14.22
N GLU A 181 9.53 12.97 -13.58
CA GLU A 181 8.57 12.84 -12.49
C GLU A 181 7.18 12.59 -13.08
N VAL A 182 6.56 11.48 -12.69
CA VAL A 182 5.27 11.02 -13.20
C VAL A 182 4.37 10.66 -12.02
N ALA A 183 3.07 10.92 -12.14
CA ALA A 183 2.10 10.42 -11.17
C ALA A 183 2.24 8.89 -11.04
N ALA A 184 2.36 8.39 -9.81
CA ALA A 184 2.77 7.03 -9.55
C ALA A 184 1.89 5.97 -10.24
N GLU A 185 0.58 6.24 -10.31
CA GLU A 185 -0.40 5.40 -10.99
C GLU A 185 -0.20 5.29 -12.51
N LEU A 186 0.49 6.24 -13.12
CA LEU A 186 0.76 6.26 -14.56
C LEU A 186 2.06 5.55 -14.94
N LEU A 187 2.99 5.36 -14.00
CA LEU A 187 4.31 4.77 -14.28
C LEU A 187 4.25 3.40 -14.96
N PRO A 188 3.37 2.45 -14.57
CA PRO A 188 3.28 1.18 -15.27
C PRO A 188 2.84 1.32 -16.72
N SER A 189 1.88 2.19 -17.00
CA SER A 189 1.34 2.39 -18.36
C SER A 189 2.29 3.17 -19.27
N THR A 190 3.14 4.03 -18.70
CA THR A 190 4.17 4.81 -19.41
C THR A 190 5.55 4.14 -19.39
N LEU A 191 5.69 2.93 -18.81
CA LEU A 191 6.97 2.22 -18.76
C LEU A 191 7.66 2.09 -20.13
N PRO A 192 6.96 1.87 -21.26
CA PRO A 192 7.60 1.83 -22.60
C PRO A 192 8.25 3.16 -23.04
N ASP A 193 7.93 4.29 -22.40
CA ASP A 193 8.51 5.61 -22.72
C ASP A 193 9.86 5.84 -22.05
N TYR A 194 10.27 4.94 -21.12
CA TYR A 194 11.50 5.00 -20.33
C TYR A 194 12.41 3.81 -20.63
N ASP A 195 13.72 3.99 -20.39
CA ASP A 195 14.64 2.85 -20.36
C ASP A 195 14.39 2.00 -19.11
N ILE A 196 14.14 2.65 -17.98
CA ILE A 196 13.66 2.04 -16.72
C ILE A 196 12.69 2.98 -16.00
N ALA A 197 11.82 2.43 -15.16
CA ALA A 197 11.03 3.21 -14.21
C ALA A 197 11.09 2.59 -12.81
N VAL A 198 11.02 3.44 -11.79
CA VAL A 198 10.88 3.02 -10.39
C VAL A 198 9.42 3.09 -10.00
N ILE A 199 8.81 1.93 -9.75
CA ILE A 199 7.35 1.79 -9.63
C ILE A 199 6.99 1.28 -8.24
N ASN A 200 5.97 1.90 -7.62
CA ASN A 200 5.37 1.45 -6.35
C ASN A 200 4.84 0.02 -6.46
N GLY A 201 4.98 -0.77 -5.40
CA GLY A 201 4.58 -2.18 -5.37
C GLY A 201 3.13 -2.40 -5.75
N ASN A 202 2.21 -1.61 -5.20
CA ASN A 202 0.78 -1.71 -5.49
C ASN A 202 0.47 -1.47 -6.99
N TYR A 203 1.05 -0.44 -7.62
CA TYR A 203 0.82 -0.17 -9.04
C TYR A 203 1.51 -1.17 -9.96
N ALA A 204 2.64 -1.72 -9.54
CA ALA A 204 3.26 -2.84 -10.25
C ALA A 204 2.34 -4.08 -10.23
N ILE A 205 1.78 -4.43 -9.07
CA ILE A 205 0.86 -5.56 -8.90
C ILE A 205 -0.43 -5.32 -9.70
N ASP A 206 -1.03 -4.15 -9.59
CA ASP A 206 -2.26 -3.78 -10.32
C ASP A 206 -2.07 -3.85 -11.85
N ALA A 207 -0.90 -3.49 -12.35
CA ALA A 207 -0.53 -3.65 -13.75
C ALA A 207 -0.19 -5.09 -14.17
N GLY A 208 -0.30 -6.06 -13.26
CA GLY A 208 -0.01 -7.47 -13.51
C GLY A 208 1.47 -7.85 -13.47
N LEU A 209 2.35 -6.94 -13.05
CA LEU A 209 3.76 -7.24 -12.80
C LEU A 209 3.90 -8.06 -11.51
N LYS A 210 4.88 -8.95 -11.50
CA LYS A 210 5.25 -9.75 -10.34
C LYS A 210 6.58 -9.22 -9.79
N PRO A 211 6.59 -8.41 -8.72
CA PRO A 211 7.78 -7.71 -8.25
C PRO A 211 9.00 -8.62 -8.11
N ALA A 212 8.84 -9.80 -7.51
CA ALA A 212 9.94 -10.75 -7.31
C ALA A 212 10.49 -11.40 -8.60
N VAL A 213 9.79 -11.25 -9.75
CA VAL A 213 10.15 -11.90 -11.02
C VAL A 213 10.51 -10.89 -12.10
N ASP A 214 9.71 -9.80 -12.19
CA ASP A 214 9.76 -8.87 -13.32
C ASP A 214 10.62 -7.63 -13.02
N ALA A 215 10.90 -7.34 -11.75
CA ALA A 215 11.77 -6.22 -11.39
C ALA A 215 13.24 -6.54 -11.73
N LEU A 216 13.94 -5.57 -12.31
CA LEU A 216 15.40 -5.63 -12.51
C LEU A 216 16.15 -5.49 -11.19
N ALA A 217 15.56 -4.80 -10.21
CA ALA A 217 16.00 -4.71 -8.83
C ALA A 217 14.81 -4.38 -7.91
N LEU A 218 14.87 -4.85 -6.67
CA LEU A 218 13.90 -4.56 -5.62
C LEU A 218 14.59 -3.97 -4.39
N GLU A 219 13.86 -3.17 -3.63
CA GLU A 219 14.24 -2.86 -2.25
C GLU A 219 14.39 -4.14 -1.41
N ALA A 220 15.37 -4.13 -0.51
CA ALA A 220 15.56 -5.22 0.42
C ALA A 220 14.42 -5.25 1.47
N SER A 221 13.72 -6.37 1.57
CA SER A 221 12.58 -6.55 2.48
C SER A 221 12.96 -6.72 3.96
N ASP A 222 14.24 -6.96 4.27
CA ASP A 222 14.79 -7.09 5.62
C ASP A 222 15.46 -5.81 6.15
N SER A 223 15.34 -4.72 5.40
CA SER A 223 15.95 -3.44 5.72
C SER A 223 15.13 -2.64 6.76
N ALA A 224 15.74 -1.62 7.38
CA ALA A 224 15.05 -0.62 8.17
C ALA A 224 13.97 0.14 7.36
N PHE A 225 14.12 0.17 6.04
CA PHE A 225 13.14 0.71 5.10
C PHE A 225 11.81 -0.04 5.14
N ALA A 226 11.82 -1.39 5.26
CA ALA A 226 10.60 -2.17 5.31
C ALA A 226 9.68 -1.79 6.50
N VAL A 227 10.26 -1.39 7.63
CA VAL A 227 9.52 -0.91 8.80
C VAL A 227 8.94 0.48 8.55
N LEU A 228 9.74 1.39 7.98
CA LEU A 228 9.34 2.77 7.73
C LEU A 228 8.29 2.89 6.62
N TYR A 229 8.45 2.12 5.55
CA TYR A 229 7.53 2.11 4.42
C TYR A 229 6.44 1.04 4.50
N ALA A 230 6.21 0.48 5.72
CA ALA A 230 5.03 -0.36 5.94
C ALA A 230 3.75 0.43 5.69
N ASN A 231 2.82 -0.18 4.96
CA ASN A 231 1.51 0.39 4.68
C ASN A 231 0.65 0.38 5.94
N VAL A 232 0.05 1.52 6.22
CA VAL A 232 -0.74 1.77 7.43
C VAL A 232 -2.22 1.94 7.11
N VAL A 233 -3.06 1.60 8.07
CA VAL A 233 -4.44 2.09 8.10
C VAL A 233 -4.44 3.46 8.77
N ALA A 234 -4.89 4.48 8.05
CA ALA A 234 -4.98 5.85 8.56
C ALA A 234 -6.42 6.24 8.87
N VAL A 235 -6.60 6.97 9.97
CA VAL A 235 -7.89 7.40 10.52
C VAL A 235 -7.79 8.82 11.07
N ARG A 236 -8.92 9.45 11.36
CA ARG A 236 -8.95 10.68 12.16
C ARG A 236 -8.49 10.40 13.61
N ALA A 237 -7.92 11.41 14.27
CA ALA A 237 -7.44 11.28 15.65
C ALA A 237 -8.53 10.82 16.64
N GLU A 238 -9.77 11.24 16.42
CA GLU A 238 -10.93 10.88 17.25
C GLU A 238 -11.35 9.40 17.13
N ASP A 239 -10.95 8.72 16.05
CA ASP A 239 -11.32 7.34 15.73
C ASP A 239 -10.31 6.30 16.24
N VAL A 240 -9.15 6.73 16.75
CA VAL A 240 -8.03 5.83 17.12
C VAL A 240 -8.44 4.77 18.15
N ASP A 241 -9.29 5.14 19.10
CA ASP A 241 -9.76 4.23 20.16
C ASP A 241 -11.14 3.62 19.87
N SER A 242 -11.62 3.68 18.63
CA SER A 242 -12.95 3.17 18.25
C SER A 242 -12.98 1.63 18.22
N GLU A 243 -14.14 1.06 18.60
CA GLU A 243 -14.38 -0.39 18.55
C GLU A 243 -14.27 -0.94 17.12
N TRP A 244 -14.71 -0.16 16.12
CA TRP A 244 -14.66 -0.57 14.73
C TRP A 244 -13.21 -0.64 14.21
N LEU A 245 -12.33 0.29 14.62
CA LEU A 245 -10.92 0.26 14.24
C LEU A 245 -10.20 -0.92 14.88
N ALA A 246 -10.50 -1.22 16.16
CA ALA A 246 -9.98 -2.41 16.84
C ALA A 246 -10.42 -3.71 16.13
N ALA A 247 -11.67 -3.77 15.65
CA ALA A 247 -12.17 -4.90 14.87
C ALA A 247 -11.47 -5.02 13.51
N LEU A 248 -11.29 -3.89 12.79
CA LEU A 248 -10.57 -3.84 11.51
C LEU A 248 -9.12 -4.30 11.67
N LYS A 249 -8.42 -3.79 12.69
CA LYS A 249 -7.06 -4.24 13.02
C LYS A 249 -7.01 -5.75 13.26
N THR A 250 -7.92 -6.24 14.12
CA THR A 250 -7.98 -7.68 14.43
C THR A 250 -8.17 -8.52 13.18
N ALA A 251 -9.01 -8.09 12.24
CA ALA A 251 -9.28 -8.83 11.01
C ALA A 251 -8.09 -8.81 10.04
N LEU A 252 -7.44 -7.66 9.88
CA LEU A 252 -6.29 -7.48 8.98
C LEU A 252 -5.00 -8.14 9.49
N THR A 253 -4.93 -8.48 10.79
CA THR A 253 -3.70 -9.02 11.40
C THR A 253 -3.86 -10.46 11.91
N THR A 254 -4.77 -11.24 11.29
CA THR A 254 -4.91 -12.68 11.55
C THR A 254 -3.85 -13.49 10.80
N GLU A 255 -3.64 -14.74 11.22
CA GLU A 255 -2.77 -15.66 10.48
C GLU A 255 -3.35 -16.02 9.10
N GLU A 256 -4.67 -16.07 8.97
CA GLU A 256 -5.37 -16.27 7.70
C GLU A 256 -5.13 -15.11 6.73
N ALA A 257 -5.15 -13.87 7.21
CA ALA A 257 -4.81 -12.68 6.40
C ALA A 257 -3.33 -12.70 5.98
N ARG A 258 -2.41 -13.08 6.89
CA ARG A 258 -0.99 -13.30 6.59
C ARG A 258 -0.80 -14.34 5.49
N GLN A 259 -1.48 -15.49 5.63
CA GLN A 259 -1.40 -16.57 4.66
C GLN A 259 -1.92 -16.14 3.29
N TYR A 260 -3.06 -15.41 3.26
CA TYR A 260 -3.61 -14.85 2.02
C TYR A 260 -2.60 -13.95 1.30
N MET A 261 -1.97 -13.01 2.02
CA MET A 261 -0.97 -12.10 1.44
C MET A 261 0.22 -12.88 0.87
N ASN A 262 0.76 -13.85 1.62
CA ASN A 262 1.91 -14.65 1.19
C ASN A 262 1.61 -15.50 -0.05
N ASP A 263 0.44 -16.14 -0.09
CA ASP A 263 0.06 -17.05 -1.17
C ASP A 263 -0.32 -16.28 -2.45
N THR A 264 -0.95 -15.10 -2.30
CA THR A 264 -1.44 -14.32 -3.44
C THR A 264 -0.33 -13.54 -4.12
N TYR A 265 0.55 -12.88 -3.34
CA TYR A 265 1.48 -11.90 -3.89
C TYR A 265 2.94 -12.35 -3.96
N ALA A 266 3.25 -13.57 -3.51
CA ALA A 266 4.57 -14.23 -3.69
C ALA A 266 5.78 -13.33 -3.38
N GLY A 267 5.72 -12.57 -2.28
CA GLY A 267 6.79 -11.66 -1.83
C GLY A 267 6.66 -10.21 -2.35
N GLY A 268 5.69 -9.91 -3.21
CA GLY A 268 5.34 -8.53 -3.58
C GLY A 268 4.61 -7.78 -2.46
N VAL A 269 4.03 -8.52 -1.51
CA VAL A 269 3.39 -8.02 -0.29
C VAL A 269 3.93 -8.81 0.90
N VAL A 270 4.53 -8.13 1.86
CA VAL A 270 5.19 -8.74 3.02
C VAL A 270 4.47 -8.31 4.30
N PRO A 271 3.71 -9.18 4.98
CA PRO A 271 3.05 -8.86 6.24
C PRO A 271 4.03 -8.37 7.31
N THR A 272 3.66 -7.31 8.08
CA THR A 272 4.53 -6.67 9.08
C THR A 272 4.03 -6.84 10.52
N PHE A 273 3.06 -7.70 10.78
CA PHE A 273 2.46 -7.95 12.09
C PHE A 273 2.75 -9.36 12.60
#